data_7526157523bc9eb281ddaf5aed717d65
#
_entry.id   7526157523bc9eb281ddaf5aed717d65
#
_cell.length_a   1.000
_cell.length_b   1.000
_cell.length_c   1.000
_cell.angle_alpha   90.00
_cell.angle_beta   90.00
_cell.angle_gamma   90.00
#
_symmetry.space_group_name_H-M   'P 1'
#
loop_
_entity.id
_entity.type
_entity.pdbx_description
1 polymer ?
#
loop_
_entity_poly.entity_id
_entity_poly.type
_entity_poly.pdbx_seq_one_letter_code
_entity_poly.pdbx_strand_id
1 'polypeptide(L)'
;MSKLYDVAVVGGGAAGMMAAISAHDNLWGGSIVIIEKNKYTGRKIGITGKGRCNLTNNCTVNELLEAVRSNPKFLYGAASRFTPADTMDFFEGMG
;
A
#
# COMPACT_ATOMS: atom_id res chain seq x y z
N MET A 1 0.02 -23.84 -22.05
CA MET A 1 0.71 -24.12 -20.78
C MET A 1 0.28 -23.16 -19.69
N SER A 2 0.00 -23.70 -18.54
CA SER A 2 -0.31 -22.87 -17.37
C SER A 2 0.95 -22.20 -16.88
N LYS A 3 0.86 -20.93 -16.50
CA LYS A 3 1.94 -20.22 -15.84
C LYS A 3 1.64 -20.15 -14.36
N LEU A 4 2.62 -20.53 -13.54
CA LEU A 4 2.53 -20.45 -12.08
C LEU A 4 3.26 -19.20 -11.58
N TYR A 5 2.67 -18.57 -10.60
CA TYR A 5 3.28 -17.45 -9.90
C TYR A 5 3.50 -17.81 -8.44
N ASP A 6 4.55 -17.28 -7.85
CA ASP A 6 4.83 -17.51 -6.43
C ASP A 6 3.84 -16.77 -5.53
N VAL A 7 3.42 -15.58 -5.95
CA VAL A 7 2.43 -14.77 -5.23
C VAL A 7 1.44 -14.17 -6.20
N ALA A 8 0.17 -14.26 -5.84
CA ALA A 8 -0.91 -13.58 -6.56
C ALA A 8 -1.57 -12.58 -5.60
N VAL A 9 -1.60 -11.32 -6.00
CA VAL A 9 -2.27 -10.26 -5.26
C VAL A 9 -3.60 -9.95 -5.93
N VAL A 10 -4.69 -10.11 -5.21
CA VAL A 10 -6.03 -9.85 -5.74
C VAL A 10 -6.41 -8.41 -5.43
N GLY A 11 -6.54 -7.61 -6.47
CA GLY A 11 -6.84 -6.19 -6.36
C GLY A 11 -5.61 -5.32 -6.52
N GLY A 12 -5.62 -4.45 -7.52
CA GLY A 12 -4.52 -3.54 -7.86
C GLY A 12 -4.74 -2.11 -7.34
N GLY A 13 -5.30 -1.97 -6.13
CA GLY A 13 -5.37 -0.69 -5.45
C GLY A 13 -4.07 -0.38 -4.69
N ALA A 14 -4.11 0.64 -3.84
CA ALA A 14 -2.93 1.05 -3.07
C ALA A 14 -2.37 -0.10 -2.23
N ALA A 15 -3.23 -0.78 -1.47
CA ALA A 15 -2.81 -1.89 -0.62
C ALA A 15 -2.24 -3.05 -1.43
N GLY A 16 -2.89 -3.42 -2.53
CA GLY A 16 -2.44 -4.52 -3.39
C GLY A 16 -1.11 -4.22 -4.04
N MET A 17 -0.91 -3.01 -4.53
CA MET A 17 0.36 -2.62 -5.13
C MET A 17 1.49 -2.60 -4.10
N MET A 18 1.25 -2.10 -2.87
CA MET A 18 2.25 -2.15 -1.81
C MET A 18 2.57 -3.59 -1.39
N ALA A 19 1.56 -4.45 -1.32
CA ALA A 19 1.77 -5.88 -1.03
C ALA A 19 2.63 -6.54 -2.10
N ALA A 20 2.39 -6.23 -3.37
CA ALA A 20 3.19 -6.77 -4.48
C ALA A 20 4.64 -6.30 -4.41
N ILE A 21 4.87 -5.02 -4.12
CA ILE A 21 6.23 -4.47 -3.96
C ILE A 21 6.94 -5.17 -2.81
N SER A 22 6.28 -5.29 -1.66
CA SER A 22 6.86 -5.95 -0.50
C SER A 22 7.18 -7.43 -0.77
N ALA A 23 6.27 -8.13 -1.45
CA ALA A 23 6.52 -9.52 -1.83
C ALA A 23 7.71 -9.64 -2.76
N HIS A 24 7.81 -8.76 -3.76
CA HIS A 24 8.94 -8.74 -4.69
C HIS A 24 10.26 -8.53 -3.95
N ASP A 25 10.30 -7.59 -3.02
CA ASP A 25 11.52 -7.28 -2.28
C ASP A 25 11.97 -8.40 -1.35
N ASN A 26 11.03 -9.26 -0.93
CA ASN A 26 11.30 -10.36 -0.01
C ASN A 26 11.42 -11.74 -0.68
N LEU A 27 11.14 -11.84 -1.98
CA LEU A 27 11.24 -13.08 -2.74
C LEU A 27 12.36 -12.96 -3.78
N TRP A 28 13.44 -13.65 -3.56
CA TRP A 28 14.59 -13.64 -4.47
C TRP A 28 14.22 -14.34 -5.79
N GLY A 29 14.06 -13.52 -6.84
CA GLY A 29 13.70 -14.04 -8.16
C GLY A 29 12.29 -14.59 -8.27
N GLY A 30 11.45 -14.37 -7.26
CA GLY A 30 10.06 -14.81 -7.27
C GLY A 30 9.22 -14.07 -8.29
N SER A 31 8.20 -14.76 -8.81
CA SER A 31 7.25 -14.17 -9.75
C SER A 31 5.99 -13.74 -9.03
N ILE A 32 5.52 -12.52 -9.34
CA ILE A 32 4.37 -11.92 -8.68
C ILE A 32 3.40 -11.44 -9.74
N VAL A 33 2.11 -11.68 -9.52
CA VAL A 33 1.06 -11.18 -10.39
C VAL A 33 0.04 -10.42 -9.58
N ILE A 34 -0.46 -9.31 -10.14
CA ILE A 34 -1.60 -8.58 -9.60
C ILE A 34 -2.80 -8.89 -10.49
N ILE A 35 -3.88 -9.32 -9.86
CA ILE A 35 -5.14 -9.63 -10.55
C ILE A 35 -6.09 -8.46 -10.31
N GLU A 36 -6.36 -7.68 -11.35
CA GLU A 36 -7.20 -6.48 -11.27
C GLU A 36 -8.37 -6.59 -12.25
N LYS A 37 -9.59 -6.43 -11.74
CA LYS A 37 -10.80 -6.51 -12.56
C LYS A 37 -11.01 -5.30 -13.46
N ASN A 38 -10.48 -4.15 -13.09
CA ASN A 38 -10.59 -2.92 -13.87
C ASN A 38 -9.48 -2.85 -14.91
N LYS A 39 -9.62 -1.96 -15.87
CA LYS A 39 -8.64 -1.77 -16.95
C LYS A 39 -7.27 -1.34 -16.45
N TYR A 40 -7.22 -0.56 -15.37
CA TYR A 40 -5.97 -0.03 -14.82
C TYR A 40 -5.87 -0.30 -13.33
N THR A 41 -4.65 -0.52 -12.84
CA THR A 41 -4.35 -0.51 -11.40
C THR A 41 -4.39 0.94 -10.87
N GLY A 42 -4.56 1.07 -9.54
CA GLY A 42 -4.49 2.38 -8.90
C GLY A 42 -5.65 3.32 -9.24
N ARG A 43 -6.79 2.80 -9.65
CA ARG A 43 -7.93 3.62 -10.08
C ARG A 43 -8.39 4.59 -9.00
N LYS A 44 -8.57 4.11 -7.76
CA LYS A 44 -8.98 4.96 -6.65
C LYS A 44 -7.93 6.00 -6.28
N ILE A 45 -6.67 5.63 -6.35
CA ILE A 45 -5.57 6.57 -6.11
C ILE A 45 -5.67 7.74 -7.10
N GLY A 46 -5.93 7.44 -8.36
CA GLY A 46 -5.99 8.45 -9.41
C GLY A 46 -7.11 9.48 -9.23
N ILE A 47 -8.16 9.14 -8.48
CA ILE A 47 -9.30 10.04 -8.27
C ILE A 47 -9.31 10.66 -6.87
N THR A 48 -8.38 10.31 -5.99
CA THR A 48 -8.32 10.88 -4.64
C THR A 48 -7.58 12.23 -4.63
N GLY A 49 -7.80 13.01 -3.59
CA GLY A 49 -7.12 14.28 -3.41
C GLY A 49 -7.34 15.27 -4.55
N LYS A 50 -8.51 15.25 -5.17
CA LYS A 50 -8.84 16.08 -6.34
C LYS A 50 -7.81 15.91 -7.47
N GLY A 51 -7.40 14.65 -7.71
CA GLY A 51 -6.40 14.31 -8.72
C GLY A 51 -4.96 14.45 -8.28
N ARG A 52 -4.71 14.80 -7.01
CA ARG A 52 -3.34 15.01 -6.49
C ARG A 52 -2.82 13.83 -5.67
N CYS A 53 -3.70 12.92 -5.27
CA CYS A 53 -3.38 11.78 -4.41
C CYS A 53 -2.75 12.20 -3.07
N ASN A 54 -3.59 12.32 -2.04
CA ASN A 54 -3.08 12.53 -0.68
C ASN A 54 -2.52 11.22 -0.16
N LEU A 55 -1.21 11.16 0.02
CA LEU A 55 -0.51 9.94 0.39
C LEU A 55 -0.55 9.68 1.88
N THR A 56 -0.17 10.68 2.67
CA THR A 56 -0.07 10.55 4.12
C THR A 56 -0.08 11.94 4.78
N ASN A 57 -0.17 11.95 6.10
CA ASN A 57 0.00 13.17 6.89
C ASN A 57 1.31 13.10 7.65
N ASN A 58 1.98 14.23 7.79
CA ASN A 58 3.18 14.30 8.62
C ASN A 58 2.78 14.39 10.10
N CYS A 59 2.48 13.24 10.68
CA CYS A 59 2.00 13.15 12.05
C CYS A 59 2.56 11.90 12.75
N THR A 60 2.40 11.86 14.07
CA THR A 60 2.79 10.67 14.84
C THR A 60 1.75 9.56 14.68
N VAL A 61 2.12 8.33 15.09
CA VAL A 61 1.20 7.21 15.10
C VAL A 61 -0.01 7.50 15.99
N ASN A 62 0.20 8.11 17.15
CA ASN A 62 -0.90 8.45 18.07
C ASN A 62 -1.87 9.45 17.43
N GLU A 63 -1.35 10.49 16.78
CA GLU A 63 -2.18 11.46 16.07
C GLU A 63 -2.97 10.81 14.92
N LEU A 64 -2.33 9.89 14.19
CA LEU A 64 -3.00 9.12 13.15
C LEU A 64 -4.16 8.31 13.71
N LEU A 65 -3.93 7.59 14.81
CA LEU A 65 -4.96 6.74 15.42
C LEU A 65 -6.12 7.56 15.99
N GLU A 66 -5.84 8.76 16.52
CA GLU A 66 -6.89 9.67 16.99
C GLU A 66 -7.80 10.13 15.86
N ALA A 67 -7.31 10.21 14.64
CA ALA A 67 -8.10 10.61 13.48
C ALA A 67 -8.96 9.48 12.92
N VAL A 68 -8.75 8.24 13.34
CA VAL A 68 -9.55 7.09 12.90
C VAL A 68 -10.89 7.11 13.60
N ARG A 69 -11.97 7.13 12.81
CA ARG A 69 -13.34 7.29 13.32
C ARG A 69 -13.85 6.11 14.12
N SER A 70 -13.43 4.89 13.77
CA SER A 70 -13.96 3.66 14.36
C SER A 70 -12.84 2.65 14.53
N ASN A 71 -12.79 2.06 15.74
CA ASN A 71 -11.87 0.97 16.05
C ASN A 71 -10.39 1.26 15.69
N PRO A 72 -9.81 2.35 16.22
CA PRO A 72 -8.42 2.68 15.92
C PRO A 72 -7.42 1.60 16.36
N LYS A 73 -7.75 0.84 17.40
CA LYS A 73 -6.89 -0.24 17.92
C LYS A 73 -6.58 -1.29 16.85
N PHE A 74 -7.51 -1.51 15.93
CA PHE A 74 -7.30 -2.46 14.83
C PHE A 74 -6.09 -2.08 13.96
N LEU A 75 -5.85 -0.78 13.80
CA LEU A 75 -4.77 -0.28 12.95
C LEU A 75 -3.44 -0.08 13.70
N TYR A 76 -3.44 -0.24 15.02
CA TYR A 76 -2.25 0.03 15.84
C TYR A 76 -1.01 -0.73 15.35
N GLY A 77 -1.17 -2.04 15.13
CA GLY A 77 -0.05 -2.89 14.70
C GLY A 77 0.51 -2.46 13.35
N ALA A 78 -0.35 -2.24 12.36
CA ALA A 78 0.08 -1.83 11.03
C ALA A 78 0.70 -0.42 11.05
N ALA A 79 0.05 0.53 11.74
CA ALA A 79 0.52 1.91 11.81
C ALA A 79 1.84 2.04 12.57
N SER A 80 2.08 1.16 13.55
CA SER A 80 3.33 1.15 14.31
C SER A 80 4.49 0.53 13.55
N ARG A 81 4.20 -0.43 12.66
CA ARG A 81 5.22 -1.10 11.84
C ARG A 81 5.58 -0.31 10.59
N PHE A 82 4.65 0.46 10.09
CA PHE A 82 4.86 1.32 8.93
C PHE A 82 4.21 2.68 9.24
N THR A 83 5.00 3.55 9.86
CA THR A 83 4.54 4.85 10.36
C THR A 83 4.32 5.86 9.24
N PRO A 84 3.65 7.00 9.50
CA PRO A 84 3.59 8.08 8.51
C PRO A 84 4.98 8.54 8.04
N ALA A 85 5.96 8.62 8.95
CA ALA A 85 7.34 8.94 8.59
C ALA A 85 7.94 7.88 7.68
N ASP A 86 7.72 6.59 7.97
CA ASP A 86 8.18 5.50 7.11
C ASP A 86 7.59 5.59 5.71
N THR A 87 6.31 5.98 5.61
CA THR A 87 5.64 6.17 4.32
C THR A 87 6.33 7.26 3.51
N MET A 88 6.62 8.40 4.15
CA MET A 88 7.32 9.50 3.47
C MET A 88 8.71 9.07 3.02
N ASP A 89 9.46 8.41 3.89
CA ASP A 89 10.81 7.92 3.57
C ASP A 89 10.80 6.92 2.41
N PHE A 90 9.81 6.04 2.39
CA PHE A 90 9.68 5.04 1.32
C PHE A 90 9.56 5.70 -0.05
N PHE A 91 8.67 6.70 -0.18
CA PHE A 91 8.46 7.36 -1.47
C PHE A 91 9.57 8.35 -1.81
N GLU A 92 10.12 9.04 -0.83
CA GLU A 92 11.28 9.93 -1.04
C GLU A 92 12.50 9.15 -1.51
N GLY A 93 12.70 7.94 -0.99
CA GLY A 93 13.79 7.06 -1.39
C GLY A 93 13.72 6.59 -2.84
N MET A 94 12.58 6.73 -3.47
CA MET A 94 12.41 6.38 -4.89
C MET A 94 12.75 7.52 -5.86
N GLY A 95 12.97 8.71 -5.33
CA GLY A 95 13.30 9.88 -6.13
C GLY A 95 12.20 10.92 -6.24
#